data_d6110710775b9d581590b5f4a64bb397
#
_entry.id   d6110710775b9d581590b5f4a64bb397
#
_cell.length_a   1.000
_cell.length_b   1.000
_cell.length_c   1.000
_cell.angle_alpha   90.00
_cell.angle_beta   90.00
_cell.angle_gamma   90.00
#
_symmetry.space_group_name_H-M   'P 1'
#
loop_
_entity.id
_entity.type
_entity.pdbx_description
1 polymer ?
#
loop_
_entity_poly.entity_id
_entity_poly.type
_entity_poly.pdbx_seq_one_letter_code
_entity_poly.pdbx_strand_id
1 'polypeptide(L)'
;MLSRLEQDFLRFQRELPREFPDHVRTVYGIDLGARYLGEPIPHPIVKGSGQLSLNAGQLEDDAAAGLACAVLKTVIAQDETGAQAMAAWAIHETRMKVERRRDRAGRPGWTVTWKGRGWDRSLEEYLALVRAGRDLTRAGRLLVVPSVKYHLPRLDEPFRDAEYRYTTARLAEAWREAPLLLEKDFSPTLAGDALAGERAQIIRWLREVPAQMRAASPVPVRLAVKLMNARFDDAFQVEMIEACAGADALVCFNRLYDEHAQVAYGGWDLSDRNLRVLDLYRLRPPAAALDRPLVGTGNICSGRMILEYARRGCESVQLHTFFQLPLSEYPATHGSRTARALHALVFDPRDGLIAGMLGLEAQGVLARRDGELHFLDVAARAYHAG
;
A
#
# COMPACT_ATOMS: atom_id res chain seq x y z
N MET A 1 -23.18 -11.58 -18.83
CA MET A 1 -22.50 -11.05 -17.64
C MET A 1 -22.29 -9.54 -17.66
N LEU A 2 -21.82 -8.94 -18.75
CA LEU A 2 -21.59 -7.48 -18.82
C LEU A 2 -22.85 -6.65 -18.54
N SER A 3 -24.02 -7.00 -19.10
CA SER A 3 -25.28 -6.29 -18.80
C SER A 3 -25.68 -6.38 -17.32
N ARG A 4 -25.31 -7.47 -16.63
CA ARG A 4 -25.52 -7.59 -15.19
C ARG A 4 -24.58 -6.69 -14.42
N LEU A 5 -23.32 -6.59 -14.85
CA LEU A 5 -22.35 -5.69 -14.23
C LEU A 5 -22.77 -4.22 -14.36
N GLU A 6 -23.31 -3.82 -15.53
CA GLU A 6 -23.88 -2.47 -15.71
C GLU A 6 -25.05 -2.22 -14.75
N GLN A 7 -25.93 -3.20 -14.54
CA GLN A 7 -27.04 -3.09 -13.60
C GLN A 7 -26.53 -2.96 -12.15
N ASP A 8 -25.58 -3.79 -11.74
CA ASP A 8 -25.00 -3.72 -10.40
C ASP A 8 -24.19 -2.43 -10.19
N PHE A 9 -23.48 -1.96 -11.22
CA PHE A 9 -22.79 -0.67 -11.18
C PHE A 9 -23.78 0.47 -10.90
N LEU A 10 -24.89 0.55 -11.62
CA LEU A 10 -25.91 1.58 -11.40
C LEU A 10 -26.62 1.43 -10.04
N ARG A 11 -26.91 0.20 -9.63
CA ARG A 11 -27.55 -0.09 -8.35
C ARG A 11 -26.67 0.36 -7.18
N PHE A 12 -25.38 0.01 -7.21
CA PHE A 12 -24.45 0.29 -6.13
C PHE A 12 -23.89 1.71 -6.12
N GLN A 13 -24.23 2.55 -7.09
CA GLN A 13 -24.01 4.00 -7.01
C GLN A 13 -24.67 4.63 -5.79
N ARG A 14 -25.77 4.05 -5.30
CA ARG A 14 -26.51 4.55 -4.12
C ARG A 14 -25.99 3.94 -2.83
N GLU A 15 -25.71 2.65 -2.85
CA GLU A 15 -25.26 1.91 -1.66
C GLU A 15 -24.46 0.69 -2.07
N LEU A 16 -23.16 0.71 -1.77
CA LEU A 16 -22.30 -0.45 -1.93
C LEU A 16 -22.50 -1.34 -0.70
N PRO A 17 -22.93 -2.63 -0.85
CA PRO A 17 -23.02 -3.53 0.27
C PRO A 17 -21.63 -3.78 0.87
N ARG A 18 -21.54 -3.84 2.18
CA ARG A 18 -20.27 -4.10 2.88
C ARG A 18 -19.66 -5.42 2.44
N GLU A 19 -20.49 -6.45 2.31
CA GLU A 19 -20.11 -7.80 1.89
C GLU A 19 -20.10 -7.93 0.35
N PHE A 20 -19.73 -6.87 -0.38
CA PHE A 20 -19.67 -6.92 -1.84
C PHE A 20 -18.75 -8.03 -2.39
N PRO A 21 -17.68 -8.50 -1.72
CA PRO A 21 -16.90 -9.64 -2.20
C PRO A 21 -17.75 -10.92 -2.32
N ASP A 22 -18.67 -11.17 -1.39
CA ASP A 22 -19.57 -12.33 -1.44
C ASP A 22 -20.59 -12.19 -2.58
N HIS A 23 -21.09 -10.96 -2.81
CA HIS A 23 -21.93 -10.68 -3.98
C HIS A 23 -21.18 -10.95 -5.29
N VAL A 24 -19.91 -10.49 -5.39
CA VAL A 24 -19.07 -10.72 -6.59
C VAL A 24 -18.86 -12.22 -6.80
N ARG A 25 -18.57 -12.96 -5.76
CA ARG A 25 -18.41 -14.42 -5.83
C ARG A 25 -19.68 -15.11 -6.28
N THR A 26 -20.82 -14.78 -5.65
CA THR A 26 -22.12 -15.43 -5.94
C THR A 26 -22.62 -15.12 -7.33
N VAL A 27 -22.50 -13.86 -7.79
CA VAL A 27 -23.11 -13.40 -9.04
C VAL A 27 -22.21 -13.63 -10.25
N TYR A 28 -20.89 -13.45 -10.08
CA TYR A 28 -19.93 -13.50 -11.20
C TYR A 28 -19.06 -14.75 -11.18
N GLY A 29 -19.08 -15.53 -10.06
CA GLY A 29 -18.15 -16.63 -9.86
C GLY A 29 -16.71 -16.13 -9.82
N ILE A 30 -16.45 -15.02 -9.10
CA ILE A 30 -15.14 -14.41 -8.96
C ILE A 30 -14.81 -14.30 -7.47
N ASP A 31 -13.80 -15.02 -7.03
CA ASP A 31 -13.18 -14.86 -5.71
C ASP A 31 -12.13 -13.74 -5.76
N LEU A 32 -12.42 -12.63 -5.10
CA LEU A 32 -11.52 -11.49 -4.96
C LEU A 32 -10.49 -11.68 -3.85
N GLY A 33 -10.53 -12.78 -3.10
CA GLY A 33 -9.62 -13.07 -2.00
C GLY A 33 -8.16 -12.79 -2.36
N ALA A 34 -7.47 -12.11 -1.45
CA ALA A 34 -6.10 -11.62 -1.62
C ALA A 34 -5.30 -11.79 -0.33
N ARG A 35 -4.03 -11.31 -0.30
CA ARG A 35 -3.21 -11.36 0.90
C ARG A 35 -2.50 -10.03 1.13
N TYR A 36 -2.36 -9.66 2.40
CA TYR A 36 -1.49 -8.56 2.83
C TYR A 36 -0.65 -9.00 4.04
N LEU A 37 0.68 -8.94 3.93
CA LEU A 37 1.58 -9.49 4.97
C LEU A 37 1.34 -10.99 5.29
N GLY A 38 0.88 -11.76 4.30
CA GLY A 38 0.50 -13.15 4.49
C GLY A 38 -0.87 -13.37 5.16
N GLU A 39 -1.49 -12.31 5.68
CA GLU A 39 -2.86 -12.38 6.20
C GLU A 39 -3.88 -12.40 5.05
N PRO A 40 -4.88 -13.28 5.08
CA PRO A 40 -5.94 -13.28 4.10
C PRO A 40 -6.82 -12.03 4.24
N ILE A 41 -7.18 -11.44 3.11
CA ILE A 41 -8.08 -10.29 3.02
C ILE A 41 -9.14 -10.54 1.94
N PRO A 42 -10.38 -10.00 2.09
CA PRO A 42 -11.51 -10.33 1.23
C PRO A 42 -11.39 -9.80 -0.20
N HIS A 43 -10.51 -8.83 -0.46
CA HIS A 43 -10.23 -8.28 -1.78
C HIS A 43 -8.87 -7.56 -1.79
N PRO A 44 -8.22 -7.34 -2.96
CA PRO A 44 -6.83 -6.88 -3.03
C PRO A 44 -6.61 -5.39 -2.69
N ILE A 45 -7.64 -4.63 -2.37
CA ILE A 45 -7.53 -3.17 -2.22
C ILE A 45 -7.21 -2.81 -0.77
N VAL A 46 -6.03 -2.21 -0.57
CA VAL A 46 -5.52 -1.75 0.73
C VAL A 46 -5.41 -0.22 0.72
N LYS A 47 -5.90 0.44 1.76
CA LYS A 47 -5.66 1.87 1.95
C LYS A 47 -4.28 2.09 2.51
N GLY A 48 -3.41 2.75 1.75
CA GLY A 48 -2.05 3.09 2.16
C GLY A 48 -2.00 4.14 3.25
N SER A 49 -0.91 4.12 4.03
CA SER A 49 -0.64 5.10 5.08
C SER A 49 -0.79 6.55 4.60
N GLY A 50 -1.59 7.35 5.31
CA GLY A 50 -1.83 8.74 4.93
C GLY A 50 -2.87 9.46 5.79
N GLN A 51 -3.40 10.58 5.27
CA GLN A 51 -4.34 11.45 5.98
C GLN A 51 -5.74 10.85 6.17
N LEU A 52 -6.02 9.70 5.57
CA LEU A 52 -7.31 9.02 5.71
C LEU A 52 -7.25 7.83 6.67
N SER A 53 -6.19 7.73 7.49
CA SER A 53 -6.01 6.74 8.54
C SER A 53 -5.37 7.35 9.79
N LEU A 54 -5.95 8.49 10.25
CA LEU A 54 -5.46 9.32 11.36
C LEU A 54 -6.25 9.14 12.66
N ASN A 55 -7.43 8.55 12.61
CA ASN A 55 -8.28 8.42 13.79
C ASN A 55 -9.22 7.20 13.67
N ALA A 56 -9.77 6.78 14.81
CA ALA A 56 -10.65 5.63 14.89
C ALA A 56 -11.93 5.78 14.05
N GLY A 57 -12.48 6.99 13.94
CA GLY A 57 -13.67 7.23 13.12
C GLY A 57 -13.42 6.93 11.65
N GLN A 58 -12.25 7.31 11.11
CA GLN A 58 -11.87 6.96 9.73
C GLN A 58 -11.74 5.45 9.53
N LEU A 59 -11.22 4.71 10.53
CA LEU A 59 -11.12 3.25 10.46
C LEU A 59 -12.50 2.58 10.53
N GLU A 60 -13.42 3.11 11.34
CA GLU A 60 -14.81 2.64 11.39
C GLU A 60 -15.56 2.88 10.07
N ASP A 61 -15.37 4.06 9.46
CA ASP A 61 -15.91 4.36 8.12
C ASP A 61 -15.38 3.40 7.06
N ASP A 62 -14.09 3.06 7.15
CA ASP A 62 -13.44 2.10 6.25
C ASP A 62 -13.99 0.69 6.43
N ALA A 63 -14.13 0.25 7.69
CA ALA A 63 -14.73 -1.04 8.02
C ALA A 63 -16.20 -1.12 7.57
N ALA A 64 -16.98 -0.05 7.76
CA ALA A 64 -18.36 0.03 7.32
C ALA A 64 -18.50 0.00 5.79
N ALA A 65 -17.53 0.56 5.07
CA ALA A 65 -17.46 0.52 3.61
C ALA A 65 -17.02 -0.84 3.03
N GLY A 66 -16.58 -1.79 3.87
CA GLY A 66 -16.07 -3.09 3.43
C GLY A 66 -14.63 -3.04 2.92
N LEU A 67 -13.82 -2.06 3.32
CA LEU A 67 -12.40 -2.03 2.97
C LEU A 67 -11.68 -3.25 3.57
N ALA A 68 -10.79 -3.86 2.80
CA ALA A 68 -10.08 -5.07 3.22
C ALA A 68 -8.99 -4.80 4.27
N CYS A 69 -8.19 -3.75 4.04
CA CYS A 69 -7.05 -3.41 4.90
C CYS A 69 -6.76 -1.91 4.87
N ALA A 70 -6.38 -1.36 6.03
CA ALA A 70 -5.91 0.01 6.18
C ALA A 70 -4.56 0.06 6.89
N VAL A 71 -3.60 0.79 6.30
CA VAL A 71 -2.32 1.10 6.93
C VAL A 71 -2.42 2.44 7.64
N LEU A 72 -2.11 2.47 8.93
CA LEU A 72 -2.18 3.69 9.74
C LEU A 72 -1.19 4.76 9.26
N LYS A 73 -1.49 6.01 9.54
CA LYS A 73 -0.54 7.12 9.34
C LYS A 73 0.79 6.76 10.00
N THR A 74 1.89 6.96 9.26
CA THR A 74 3.22 6.59 9.72
C THR A 74 3.64 7.38 10.95
N VAL A 75 3.91 6.72 12.07
CA VAL A 75 4.48 7.35 13.27
C VAL A 75 5.99 7.57 13.11
N ILE A 76 6.48 8.66 13.67
CA ILE A 76 7.92 8.91 13.79
C ILE A 76 8.38 8.27 15.10
N ALA A 77 9.40 7.41 15.02
CA ALA A 77 9.96 6.74 16.17
C ALA A 77 10.60 7.74 17.15
N GLN A 78 10.55 7.41 18.43
CA GLN A 78 11.16 8.15 19.52
C GLN A 78 11.81 7.18 20.51
N ASP A 79 12.73 7.67 21.28
CA ASP A 79 13.30 6.98 22.45
C ASP A 79 12.43 7.16 23.71
N GLU A 80 12.86 6.61 24.82
CA GLU A 80 12.16 6.67 26.12
C GLU A 80 12.02 8.09 26.69
N THR A 81 12.89 9.03 26.28
CA THR A 81 12.82 10.45 26.67
C THR A 81 11.86 11.24 25.80
N GLY A 82 11.31 10.64 24.73
CA GLY A 82 10.49 11.28 23.73
C GLY A 82 11.30 11.97 22.63
N ALA A 83 12.62 11.83 22.61
CA ALA A 83 13.45 12.42 21.56
C ALA A 83 13.29 11.65 20.25
N GLN A 84 13.11 12.40 19.15
CA GLN A 84 12.90 11.90 17.80
C GLN A 84 14.00 12.42 16.88
N ALA A 85 14.84 11.54 16.34
CA ALA A 85 15.87 11.94 15.38
C ALA A 85 15.28 12.51 14.08
N MET A 86 14.06 12.11 13.76
CA MET A 86 13.33 12.55 12.56
C MET A 86 12.16 13.49 12.89
N ALA A 87 12.23 14.27 13.99
CA ALA A 87 11.17 15.20 14.42
C ALA A 87 10.71 16.17 13.31
N ALA A 88 11.66 16.64 12.48
CA ALA A 88 11.37 17.52 11.34
C ALA A 88 10.39 16.89 10.29
N TRP A 89 10.09 15.60 10.42
CA TRP A 89 9.15 14.88 9.55
C TRP A 89 7.73 14.83 10.12
N ALA A 90 7.54 15.16 11.40
CA ALA A 90 6.23 15.26 12.05
C ALA A 90 5.58 16.62 11.78
N ILE A 91 5.38 16.96 10.51
CA ILE A 91 4.81 18.25 10.10
C ILE A 91 3.30 18.14 10.03
N HIS A 92 2.61 19.00 10.76
CA HIS A 92 1.17 19.19 10.61
C HIS A 92 0.87 19.89 9.28
N GLU A 93 0.37 19.14 8.31
CA GLU A 93 -0.07 19.66 7.03
C GLU A 93 -1.56 19.32 6.86
N THR A 94 -2.40 20.33 6.92
CA THR A 94 -3.85 20.16 6.80
C THR A 94 -4.35 20.11 5.36
N ARG A 95 -3.52 20.52 4.41
CA ARG A 95 -3.91 20.63 2.99
C ARG A 95 -3.10 19.72 2.11
N MET A 96 -3.74 18.65 1.66
CA MET A 96 -3.25 17.92 0.51
C MET A 96 -3.70 18.62 -0.76
N LYS A 97 -2.77 18.77 -1.69
CA LYS A 97 -3.06 19.32 -3.00
C LYS A 97 -3.33 18.16 -3.96
N VAL A 98 -4.60 18.00 -4.30
CA VAL A 98 -5.06 17.03 -5.30
C VAL A 98 -5.33 17.80 -6.58
N GLU A 99 -4.59 17.51 -7.64
CA GLU A 99 -4.64 18.26 -8.90
C GLU A 99 -4.79 17.33 -10.09
N ARG A 100 -5.63 17.72 -11.04
CA ARG A 100 -5.64 17.10 -12.36
C ARG A 100 -4.38 17.49 -13.11
N ARG A 101 -3.73 16.50 -13.69
CA ARG A 101 -2.54 16.68 -14.52
C ARG A 101 -2.56 15.76 -15.73
N ARG A 102 -1.73 16.06 -16.71
CA ARG A 102 -1.46 15.14 -17.82
C ARG A 102 -0.07 14.57 -17.63
N ASP A 103 0.09 13.29 -17.92
CA ASP A 103 1.40 12.64 -17.95
C ASP A 103 2.18 13.03 -19.22
N ARG A 104 3.39 12.51 -19.35
CA ARG A 104 4.26 12.79 -20.51
C ARG A 104 3.67 12.33 -21.84
N ALA A 105 2.78 11.33 -21.82
CA ALA A 105 2.04 10.85 -22.98
C ALA A 105 0.72 11.60 -23.23
N GLY A 106 0.42 12.64 -22.44
CA GLY A 106 -0.79 13.45 -22.55
C GLY A 106 -2.04 12.82 -21.91
N ARG A 107 -1.92 11.66 -21.25
CA ARG A 107 -3.04 10.98 -20.60
C ARG A 107 -3.49 11.77 -19.36
N PRO A 108 -4.80 11.99 -19.16
CA PRO A 108 -5.30 12.67 -17.97
C PRO A 108 -5.17 11.79 -16.73
N GLY A 109 -4.89 12.39 -15.59
CA GLY A 109 -4.78 11.70 -14.32
C GLY A 109 -4.75 12.66 -13.15
N TRP A 110 -4.42 12.14 -11.97
CA TRP A 110 -4.40 12.88 -10.73
C TRP A 110 -3.03 12.78 -10.06
N THR A 111 -2.58 13.86 -9.48
CA THR A 111 -1.44 13.86 -8.58
C THR A 111 -1.83 14.37 -7.21
N VAL A 112 -1.16 13.87 -6.18
CA VAL A 112 -1.30 14.35 -4.81
C VAL A 112 0.06 14.76 -4.29
N THR A 113 0.17 15.99 -3.87
CA THR A 113 1.36 16.53 -3.24
C THR A 113 1.01 17.04 -1.84
N TRP A 114 1.90 16.79 -0.87
CA TRP A 114 1.80 17.40 0.44
C TRP A 114 3.15 17.41 1.18
N LYS A 115 3.29 18.31 2.13
CA LYS A 115 4.49 18.45 2.97
C LYS A 115 4.42 17.66 4.27
N GLY A 116 3.23 17.44 4.82
CA GLY A 116 3.02 16.65 6.03
C GLY A 116 3.40 15.19 5.83
N ARG A 117 4.26 14.65 6.68
CA ARG A 117 5.01 13.43 6.37
C ARG A 117 4.75 12.31 7.36
N GLY A 118 4.81 12.58 8.64
CA GLY A 118 4.59 11.63 9.71
C GLY A 118 3.36 11.98 10.55
N TRP A 119 3.14 11.16 11.56
CA TRP A 119 2.24 11.45 12.65
C TRP A 119 2.76 12.66 13.43
N ASP A 120 1.91 13.63 13.70
CA ASP A 120 2.25 14.95 14.26
C ASP A 120 1.73 15.16 15.69
N ARG A 121 1.26 14.08 16.34
CA ARG A 121 0.76 14.07 17.70
C ARG A 121 1.62 13.16 18.57
N SER A 122 1.24 12.98 19.84
CA SER A 122 1.97 12.14 20.77
C SER A 122 1.99 10.66 20.36
N LEU A 123 3.01 9.92 20.81
CA LEU A 123 3.06 8.48 20.63
C LEU A 123 1.87 7.79 21.33
N GLU A 124 1.44 8.28 22.48
CA GLU A 124 0.31 7.70 23.23
C GLU A 124 -1.02 7.79 22.44
N GLU A 125 -1.27 8.91 21.75
CA GLU A 125 -2.42 9.02 20.85
C GLU A 125 -2.31 8.06 19.67
N TYR A 126 -1.11 7.84 19.14
CA TYR A 126 -0.87 6.83 18.11
C TYR A 126 -1.13 5.41 18.61
N LEU A 127 -0.65 5.09 19.81
CA LEU A 127 -0.88 3.79 20.44
C LEU A 127 -2.38 3.54 20.73
N ALA A 128 -3.13 4.60 21.06
CA ALA A 128 -4.59 4.50 21.18
C ALA A 128 -5.23 4.14 19.81
N LEU A 129 -4.77 4.74 18.73
CA LEU A 129 -5.22 4.40 17.36
C LEU A 129 -4.82 2.96 16.99
N VAL A 130 -3.62 2.51 17.36
CA VAL A 130 -3.18 1.11 17.16
C VAL A 130 -4.12 0.13 17.89
N ARG A 131 -4.50 0.43 19.14
CA ARG A 131 -5.45 -0.40 19.90
C ARG A 131 -6.82 -0.47 19.22
N ALA A 132 -7.36 0.68 18.77
CA ALA A 132 -8.62 0.71 18.03
C ALA A 132 -8.53 -0.11 16.73
N GLY A 133 -7.42 0.00 16.00
CA GLY A 133 -7.17 -0.79 14.79
C GLY A 133 -7.08 -2.29 15.07
N ARG A 134 -6.35 -2.69 16.13
CA ARG A 134 -6.30 -4.08 16.59
C ARG A 134 -7.70 -4.64 16.86
N ASP A 135 -8.55 -3.89 17.55
CA ASP A 135 -9.88 -4.34 17.91
C ASP A 135 -10.76 -4.58 16.67
N LEU A 136 -10.64 -3.75 15.63
CA LEU A 136 -11.25 -3.97 14.32
C LEU A 136 -10.71 -5.22 13.61
N THR A 137 -9.40 -5.44 13.68
CA THR A 137 -8.74 -6.63 13.11
C THR A 137 -9.23 -7.90 13.80
N ARG A 138 -9.28 -7.93 15.12
CA ARG A 138 -9.79 -9.06 15.91
C ARG A 138 -11.26 -9.36 15.63
N ALA A 139 -12.05 -8.34 15.39
CA ALA A 139 -13.46 -8.49 15.03
C ALA A 139 -13.67 -8.94 13.57
N GLY A 140 -12.61 -9.14 12.78
CA GLY A 140 -12.69 -9.51 11.36
C GLY A 140 -13.36 -8.44 10.49
N ARG A 141 -13.37 -7.18 10.94
CA ARG A 141 -14.07 -6.09 10.26
C ARG A 141 -13.17 -5.31 9.31
N LEU A 142 -11.89 -5.20 9.62
CA LEU A 142 -10.88 -4.48 8.85
C LEU A 142 -9.50 -4.92 9.32
N LEU A 143 -8.64 -5.41 8.44
CA LEU A 143 -7.24 -5.60 8.78
C LEU A 143 -6.56 -4.24 8.93
N VAL A 144 -5.94 -3.96 10.08
CA VAL A 144 -5.24 -2.71 10.33
C VAL A 144 -3.77 -2.97 10.58
N VAL A 145 -2.89 -2.20 9.93
CA VAL A 145 -1.44 -2.35 10.06
C VAL A 145 -0.80 -1.03 10.48
N PRO A 146 -0.15 -0.95 11.65
CA PRO A 146 0.65 0.20 12.04
C PRO A 146 1.80 0.45 11.06
N SER A 147 2.17 1.73 10.87
CA SER A 147 3.29 2.13 10.01
C SER A 147 4.25 3.02 10.79
N VAL A 148 5.56 2.82 10.61
CA VAL A 148 6.59 3.49 11.41
C VAL A 148 7.76 3.96 10.56
N LYS A 149 8.36 5.07 10.99
CA LYS A 149 9.61 5.63 10.50
C LYS A 149 10.62 5.71 11.62
N TYR A 150 11.77 5.08 11.41
CA TYR A 150 12.94 5.18 12.30
C TYR A 150 14.01 6.04 11.67
N HIS A 151 14.94 6.49 12.51
CA HIS A 151 16.19 7.09 12.05
C HIS A 151 16.88 6.22 11.01
N LEU A 152 17.34 6.85 9.94
CA LEU A 152 18.12 6.24 8.88
C LEU A 152 19.51 6.89 8.86
N PRO A 153 20.55 6.18 9.34
CA PRO A 153 21.88 6.75 9.52
C PRO A 153 22.63 6.95 8.21
N ARG A 154 23.66 7.81 8.22
CA ARG A 154 24.68 7.87 7.17
C ARG A 154 25.54 6.60 7.18
N LEU A 155 26.36 6.39 6.15
CA LEU A 155 27.20 5.18 6.05
C LEU A 155 28.15 5.02 7.23
N ASP A 156 28.64 6.10 7.77
CA ASP A 156 29.58 6.19 8.92
C ASP A 156 28.88 6.37 10.27
N GLU A 157 27.53 6.49 10.27
CA GLU A 157 26.74 6.73 11.47
C GLU A 157 26.11 5.41 11.97
N PRO A 158 26.07 5.14 13.29
CA PRO A 158 25.35 4.02 13.86
C PRO A 158 23.82 4.25 13.83
N PHE A 159 23.07 3.15 13.90
CA PHE A 159 21.62 3.21 14.13
C PHE A 159 21.33 3.73 15.55
N ARG A 160 20.19 4.41 15.71
CA ARG A 160 19.70 4.88 17.02
C ARG A 160 18.86 3.79 17.68
N ASP A 161 19.52 2.77 18.20
CA ASP A 161 18.90 1.59 18.80
C ASP A 161 17.83 1.91 19.85
N ALA A 162 18.00 3.00 20.60
CA ALA A 162 17.01 3.44 21.60
C ALA A 162 15.64 3.74 20.96
N GLU A 163 15.61 4.44 19.80
CA GLU A 163 14.36 4.70 19.08
C GLU A 163 13.72 3.40 18.59
N TYR A 164 14.54 2.49 18.03
CA TYR A 164 14.06 1.20 17.55
C TYR A 164 13.45 0.38 18.67
N ARG A 165 14.17 0.22 19.78
CA ARG A 165 13.71 -0.58 20.94
C ARG A 165 12.45 0.00 21.57
N TYR A 166 12.50 1.28 21.94
CA TYR A 166 11.40 1.90 22.67
C TYR A 166 10.11 1.90 21.81
N THR A 167 10.16 2.48 20.61
CA THR A 167 8.97 2.60 19.78
C THR A 167 8.40 1.23 19.37
N THR A 168 9.25 0.25 19.00
CA THR A 168 8.77 -1.07 18.62
C THR A 168 8.16 -1.81 19.81
N ALA A 169 8.75 -1.73 21.00
CA ALA A 169 8.19 -2.33 22.21
C ALA A 169 6.82 -1.72 22.56
N ARG A 170 6.67 -0.39 22.46
CA ARG A 170 5.39 0.29 22.70
C ARG A 170 4.33 -0.10 21.68
N LEU A 171 4.70 -0.27 20.41
CA LEU A 171 3.78 -0.77 19.37
C LEU A 171 3.34 -2.21 19.66
N ALA A 172 4.27 -3.08 20.04
CA ALA A 172 3.97 -4.46 20.41
C ALA A 172 3.04 -4.55 21.63
N GLU A 173 3.28 -3.71 22.65
CA GLU A 173 2.41 -3.61 23.82
C GLU A 173 0.98 -3.15 23.46
N ALA A 174 0.85 -2.19 22.55
CA ALA A 174 -0.47 -1.73 22.10
C ALA A 174 -1.18 -2.76 21.23
N TRP A 175 -0.44 -3.47 20.39
CA TRP A 175 -0.97 -4.50 19.48
C TRP A 175 -1.44 -5.74 20.21
N ARG A 176 -0.68 -6.25 21.18
CA ARG A 176 -1.00 -7.40 22.06
C ARG A 176 -1.21 -8.74 21.35
N GLU A 177 -0.99 -8.81 20.06
CA GLU A 177 -1.07 -10.03 19.26
C GLU A 177 0.31 -10.43 18.74
N ALA A 178 0.53 -11.71 18.49
CA ALA A 178 1.74 -12.19 17.84
C ALA A 178 1.35 -12.92 16.54
N PRO A 179 1.98 -12.58 15.42
CA PRO A 179 3.04 -11.55 15.27
C PRO A 179 2.49 -10.11 15.32
N LEU A 180 3.35 -9.16 15.70
CA LEU A 180 3.11 -7.75 15.44
C LEU A 180 3.16 -7.52 13.92
N LEU A 181 2.05 -7.09 13.33
CA LEU A 181 2.04 -6.65 11.93
C LEU A 181 2.56 -5.23 11.86
N LEU A 182 3.50 -4.94 10.96
CA LEU A 182 4.13 -3.62 10.90
C LEU A 182 4.56 -3.26 9.48
N GLU A 183 4.33 -2.03 9.06
CA GLU A 183 4.88 -1.46 7.83
C GLU A 183 6.03 -0.50 8.15
N LYS A 184 7.20 -0.71 7.53
CA LYS A 184 8.29 0.26 7.51
C LYS A 184 8.21 1.08 6.24
N ASP A 185 7.96 2.37 6.38
CA ASP A 185 7.91 3.29 5.25
C ASP A 185 9.30 3.90 4.96
N PHE A 186 9.86 3.60 3.78
CA PHE A 186 11.01 4.28 3.19
C PHE A 186 10.52 5.36 2.21
N SER A 187 10.01 6.46 2.74
CA SER A 187 9.45 7.54 1.93
C SER A 187 10.53 8.31 1.16
N PRO A 188 10.27 8.69 -0.10
CA PRO A 188 11.21 9.44 -0.94
C PRO A 188 11.44 10.87 -0.46
N THR A 189 10.75 11.31 0.56
CA THR A 189 10.99 12.61 1.17
C THR A 189 12.32 12.67 1.92
N LEU A 190 12.94 11.52 2.16
CA LEU A 190 14.37 11.44 2.41
C LEU A 190 15.18 11.78 1.14
N ALA A 191 14.59 11.68 -0.04
CA ALA A 191 15.24 12.00 -1.31
C ALA A 191 15.45 13.51 -1.55
N GLY A 192 14.84 14.37 -0.78
CA GLY A 192 15.19 15.79 -0.70
C GLY A 192 16.41 16.06 0.17
N ASP A 193 16.81 15.06 0.95
CA ASP A 193 18.06 15.08 1.69
C ASP A 193 19.18 14.47 0.82
N ALA A 194 20.39 15.03 0.89
CA ALA A 194 21.59 14.51 0.23
C ALA A 194 21.86 13.02 0.55
N LEU A 195 21.34 12.53 1.68
CA LEU A 195 21.45 11.14 2.12
C LEU A 195 20.86 10.13 1.14
N ALA A 196 19.73 10.42 0.51
CA ALA A 196 19.10 9.48 -0.44
C ALA A 196 19.73 9.55 -1.85
N GLY A 197 20.73 10.41 -2.05
CA GLY A 197 21.53 10.50 -3.26
C GLY A 197 22.61 9.40 -3.37
N GLU A 198 22.81 8.60 -2.32
CA GLU A 198 23.88 7.59 -2.29
C GLU A 198 23.32 6.16 -2.34
N ARG A 199 23.61 5.44 -3.44
CA ARG A 199 23.15 4.06 -3.66
C ARG A 199 23.54 3.13 -2.49
N ALA A 200 24.81 3.18 -2.06
CA ALA A 200 25.34 2.33 -0.98
C ALA A 200 24.58 2.53 0.34
N GLN A 201 24.19 3.75 0.64
CA GLN A 201 23.44 4.08 1.84
C GLN A 201 22.00 3.55 1.80
N ILE A 202 21.33 3.68 0.66
CA ILE A 202 19.99 3.12 0.46
C ILE A 202 20.04 1.59 0.63
N ILE A 203 21.00 0.92 0.01
CA ILE A 203 21.17 -0.53 0.11
C ILE A 203 21.48 -0.97 1.54
N ARG A 204 22.31 -0.23 2.27
CA ARG A 204 22.56 -0.46 3.70
C ARG A 204 21.26 -0.42 4.50
N TRP A 205 20.44 0.61 4.34
CA TRP A 205 19.17 0.73 5.05
C TRP A 205 18.23 -0.45 4.77
N LEU A 206 18.11 -0.84 3.51
CA LEU A 206 17.22 -1.91 3.11
C LEU A 206 17.65 -3.28 3.64
N ARG A 207 18.96 -3.50 3.81
CA ARG A 207 19.51 -4.73 4.38
C ARG A 207 19.42 -4.78 5.91
N GLU A 208 19.76 -3.68 6.58
CA GLU A 208 19.97 -3.66 8.03
C GLU A 208 18.69 -3.31 8.82
N VAL A 209 17.84 -2.39 8.32
CA VAL A 209 16.66 -1.94 9.07
C VAL A 209 15.68 -3.06 9.41
N PRO A 210 15.36 -4.01 8.53
CA PRO A 210 14.48 -5.13 8.89
C PRO A 210 15.03 -5.96 10.07
N ALA A 211 16.33 -6.22 10.09
CA ALA A 211 16.99 -6.94 11.18
C ALA A 211 16.95 -6.13 12.49
N GLN A 212 17.24 -4.83 12.43
CA GLN A 212 17.15 -3.93 13.58
C GLN A 212 15.74 -3.91 14.19
N MET A 213 14.70 -3.82 13.35
CA MET A 213 13.31 -3.83 13.81
C MET A 213 12.95 -5.14 14.52
N ARG A 214 13.38 -6.28 13.96
CA ARG A 214 13.14 -7.59 14.59
C ARG A 214 13.88 -7.74 15.91
N ALA A 215 15.15 -7.33 15.97
CA ALA A 215 15.94 -7.36 17.20
C ALA A 215 15.40 -6.44 18.30
N ALA A 216 14.74 -5.34 17.90
CA ALA A 216 14.13 -4.38 18.81
C ALA A 216 12.77 -4.82 19.36
N SER A 217 12.13 -5.83 18.76
CA SER A 217 10.79 -6.24 19.14
C SER A 217 10.79 -7.32 20.22
N PRO A 218 9.95 -7.20 21.27
CA PRO A 218 9.79 -8.24 22.28
C PRO A 218 8.93 -9.42 21.79
N VAL A 219 8.33 -9.33 20.62
CA VAL A 219 7.47 -10.36 20.01
C VAL A 219 7.86 -10.56 18.55
N PRO A 220 7.50 -11.70 17.91
CA PRO A 220 7.68 -11.87 16.48
C PRO A 220 7.04 -10.73 15.68
N VAL A 221 7.74 -10.23 14.67
CA VAL A 221 7.26 -9.18 13.77
C VAL A 221 7.08 -9.75 12.37
N ARG A 222 5.92 -9.48 11.77
CA ARG A 222 5.69 -9.65 10.34
C ARG A 222 5.77 -8.28 9.68
N LEU A 223 6.78 -8.09 8.84
CA LEU A 223 7.22 -6.78 8.37
C LEU A 223 6.98 -6.58 6.88
N ALA A 224 6.13 -5.60 6.51
CA ALA A 224 6.12 -5.02 5.18
C ALA A 224 7.16 -3.90 5.08
N VAL A 225 7.96 -3.92 4.03
CA VAL A 225 8.84 -2.80 3.67
C VAL A 225 8.25 -2.08 2.48
N LYS A 226 7.88 -0.81 2.70
CA LYS A 226 7.39 0.07 1.65
C LYS A 226 8.55 0.81 1.01
N LEU A 227 8.89 0.37 -0.20
CA LEU A 227 9.99 0.93 -0.97
C LEU A 227 9.62 2.28 -1.58
N MET A 228 10.60 3.19 -1.58
CA MET A 228 10.53 4.43 -2.33
C MET A 228 10.86 4.20 -3.80
N ASN A 229 10.39 5.11 -4.68
CA ASN A 229 10.99 5.28 -5.99
C ASN A 229 12.30 6.06 -5.83
N ALA A 230 13.43 5.40 -6.08
CA ALA A 230 14.73 6.06 -6.05
C ALA A 230 14.94 6.94 -7.28
N ARG A 231 15.83 7.95 -7.15
CA ARG A 231 16.20 8.89 -8.22
C ARG A 231 17.20 8.30 -9.22
N PHE A 232 17.44 6.99 -9.15
CA PHE A 232 18.37 6.26 -10.00
C PHE A 232 17.64 5.49 -11.11
N ASP A 233 18.38 4.72 -11.87
CA ASP A 233 17.87 3.89 -12.95
C ASP A 233 17.00 2.72 -12.45
N ASP A 234 16.30 2.05 -13.38
CA ASP A 234 15.42 0.95 -13.07
C ASP A 234 16.18 -0.28 -12.58
N ALA A 235 17.45 -0.47 -12.99
CA ALA A 235 18.28 -1.57 -12.50
C ALA A 235 18.58 -1.42 -11.01
N PHE A 236 18.87 -0.22 -10.55
CA PHE A 236 19.04 0.03 -9.12
C PHE A 236 17.72 -0.15 -8.35
N GLN A 237 16.58 0.19 -8.95
CA GLN A 237 15.29 -0.05 -8.32
C GLN A 237 15.01 -1.55 -8.13
N VAL A 238 15.49 -2.41 -9.03
CA VAL A 238 15.47 -3.89 -8.86
C VAL A 238 16.43 -4.31 -7.75
N GLU A 239 17.66 -3.76 -7.70
CA GLU A 239 18.62 -4.01 -6.62
C GLU A 239 18.05 -3.70 -5.24
N MET A 240 17.22 -2.64 -5.12
CA MET A 240 16.53 -2.30 -3.89
C MET A 240 15.55 -3.41 -3.43
N ILE A 241 14.83 -4.05 -4.37
CA ILE A 241 13.97 -5.20 -4.05
C ILE A 241 14.82 -6.35 -3.47
N GLU A 242 15.92 -6.67 -4.13
CA GLU A 242 16.84 -7.75 -3.74
C GLU A 242 17.48 -7.46 -2.36
N ALA A 243 17.83 -6.22 -2.08
CA ALA A 243 18.42 -5.80 -0.81
C ALA A 243 17.49 -6.01 0.40
N CYS A 244 16.18 -6.04 0.19
CA CYS A 244 15.18 -6.19 1.26
C CYS A 244 15.03 -7.63 1.75
N ALA A 245 16.09 -8.43 1.77
CA ALA A 245 16.05 -9.84 2.16
C ALA A 245 15.41 -10.11 3.54
N GLY A 246 15.41 -9.16 4.44
CA GLY A 246 14.81 -9.27 5.77
C GLY A 246 13.31 -8.93 5.88
N ALA A 247 12.62 -8.55 4.81
CA ALA A 247 11.19 -8.23 4.83
C ALA A 247 10.31 -9.47 4.58
N ASP A 248 9.09 -9.50 5.11
CA ASP A 248 8.10 -10.55 4.83
C ASP A 248 7.21 -10.20 3.63
N ALA A 249 7.07 -8.91 3.31
CA ALA A 249 6.40 -8.41 2.11
C ALA A 249 7.03 -7.10 1.63
N LEU A 250 6.88 -6.80 0.34
CA LEU A 250 7.40 -5.58 -0.27
C LEU A 250 6.29 -4.77 -0.92
N VAL A 251 6.18 -3.49 -0.55
CA VAL A 251 5.23 -2.55 -1.16
C VAL A 251 5.98 -1.72 -2.22
N CYS A 252 5.71 -1.97 -3.50
CA CYS A 252 6.45 -1.47 -4.66
C CYS A 252 5.57 -0.62 -5.58
N PHE A 253 5.87 0.64 -5.84
CA PHE A 253 6.81 1.54 -5.17
C PHE A 253 6.09 2.83 -4.82
N ASN A 254 6.41 3.37 -3.64
CA ASN A 254 5.84 4.63 -3.19
C ASN A 254 6.39 5.80 -4.03
N ARG A 255 5.89 6.99 -3.80
CA ARG A 255 6.20 8.29 -4.41
C ARG A 255 7.58 8.46 -5.02
N LEU A 256 7.68 9.43 -5.92
CA LEU A 256 8.92 9.99 -6.43
C LEU A 256 9.06 11.44 -5.94
N TYR A 257 10.28 11.90 -5.77
CA TYR A 257 10.57 13.29 -5.43
C TYR A 257 10.68 14.14 -6.69
N ASP A 258 9.91 15.22 -6.75
CA ASP A 258 10.03 16.24 -7.79
C ASP A 258 11.00 17.33 -7.32
N GLU A 259 12.16 17.42 -7.96
CA GLU A 259 13.20 18.39 -7.60
C GLU A 259 12.79 19.83 -7.91
N HIS A 260 12.02 20.07 -8.95
CA HIS A 260 11.57 21.41 -9.33
C HIS A 260 10.52 21.93 -8.35
N ALA A 261 9.57 21.07 -7.96
CA ALA A 261 8.53 21.41 -7.00
C ALA A 261 8.99 21.25 -5.53
N GLN A 262 10.17 20.65 -5.28
CA GLN A 262 10.72 20.36 -3.95
C GLN A 262 9.73 19.57 -3.07
N VAL A 263 9.01 18.60 -3.66
CA VAL A 263 7.98 17.84 -3.00
C VAL A 263 7.91 16.40 -3.50
N ALA A 264 7.56 15.48 -2.62
CA ALA A 264 7.23 14.11 -3.02
C ALA A 264 5.82 14.08 -3.59
N TYR A 265 5.65 13.46 -4.76
CA TYR A 265 4.36 13.32 -5.41
C TYR A 265 3.97 11.84 -5.60
N GLY A 266 2.66 11.58 -5.61
CA GLY A 266 2.07 10.34 -6.07
C GLY A 266 1.20 10.68 -7.28
N GLY A 267 1.54 10.16 -8.45
CA GLY A 267 0.86 10.52 -9.68
C GLY A 267 0.73 9.35 -10.65
N TRP A 268 0.02 9.55 -11.74
CA TRP A 268 -0.31 8.52 -12.72
C TRP A 268 0.89 8.06 -13.56
N ASP A 269 1.91 8.86 -13.69
CA ASP A 269 3.16 8.50 -14.37
C ASP A 269 4.04 7.54 -13.56
N LEU A 270 3.76 7.36 -12.26
CA LEU A 270 4.47 6.38 -11.43
C LEU A 270 4.18 4.94 -11.85
N SER A 271 2.96 4.63 -12.30
CA SER A 271 2.61 3.27 -12.70
C SER A 271 3.50 2.77 -13.84
N ASP A 272 3.79 3.60 -14.83
CA ASP A 272 4.58 3.18 -15.99
C ASP A 272 5.99 2.72 -15.59
N ARG A 273 6.64 3.44 -14.67
CA ARG A 273 7.93 3.05 -14.12
C ARG A 273 7.82 1.82 -13.23
N ASN A 274 6.86 1.81 -12.32
CA ASN A 274 6.70 0.72 -11.36
C ASN A 274 6.44 -0.61 -12.05
N LEU A 275 5.55 -0.64 -13.04
CA LEU A 275 5.24 -1.84 -13.81
C LEU A 275 6.47 -2.32 -14.61
N ARG A 276 7.22 -1.41 -15.22
CA ARG A 276 8.45 -1.74 -15.95
C ARG A 276 9.53 -2.33 -15.03
N VAL A 277 9.70 -1.77 -13.84
CA VAL A 277 10.67 -2.31 -12.86
C VAL A 277 10.23 -3.70 -12.37
N LEU A 278 8.94 -3.91 -12.13
CA LEU A 278 8.43 -5.22 -11.75
C LEU A 278 8.60 -6.25 -12.89
N ASP A 279 8.43 -5.85 -14.16
CA ASP A 279 8.75 -6.70 -15.31
C ASP A 279 10.23 -7.08 -15.35
N LEU A 280 11.14 -6.13 -15.13
CA LEU A 280 12.59 -6.39 -15.05
C LEU A 280 12.95 -7.31 -13.88
N TYR A 281 12.30 -7.14 -12.73
CA TYR A 281 12.50 -8.02 -11.58
C TYR A 281 12.11 -9.47 -11.88
N ARG A 282 10.99 -9.68 -12.57
CA ARG A 282 10.50 -11.01 -12.98
C ARG A 282 11.42 -11.74 -13.97
N LEU A 283 12.15 -11.00 -14.78
CA LEU A 283 13.13 -11.58 -15.72
C LEU A 283 14.41 -12.07 -15.02
N ARG A 284 14.55 -11.83 -13.72
CA ARG A 284 15.69 -12.36 -12.95
C ARG A 284 15.58 -13.88 -12.77
N PRO A 285 16.74 -14.58 -12.71
CA PRO A 285 16.73 -16.02 -12.43
C PRO A 285 15.99 -16.34 -11.13
N PRO A 286 15.26 -17.45 -11.03
CA PRO A 286 14.50 -17.83 -9.84
C PRO A 286 15.30 -17.82 -8.54
N ALA A 287 16.60 -18.14 -8.59
CA ALA A 287 17.49 -18.10 -7.42
C ALA A 287 17.74 -16.67 -6.88
N ALA A 288 17.54 -15.64 -7.71
CA ALA A 288 17.65 -14.23 -7.34
C ALA A 288 16.28 -13.61 -7.04
N ALA A 289 15.19 -14.22 -7.51
CA ALA A 289 13.83 -13.82 -7.18
C ALA A 289 13.55 -14.20 -5.72
N LEU A 290 13.33 -13.21 -4.89
CA LEU A 290 12.88 -13.45 -3.53
C LEU A 290 11.43 -13.92 -3.60
N ASP A 291 11.17 -15.14 -3.12
CA ASP A 291 9.82 -15.71 -3.00
C ASP A 291 9.04 -14.96 -1.90
N ARG A 292 8.71 -13.69 -2.16
CA ARG A 292 8.05 -12.83 -1.20
C ARG A 292 6.82 -12.19 -1.81
N PRO A 293 5.74 -12.10 -1.01
CA PRO A 293 4.55 -11.36 -1.40
C PRO A 293 4.89 -9.92 -1.81
N LEU A 294 4.47 -9.55 -3.02
CA LEU A 294 4.55 -8.19 -3.51
C LEU A 294 3.20 -7.50 -3.33
N VAL A 295 3.25 -6.22 -3.00
CA VAL A 295 2.11 -5.33 -2.92
C VAL A 295 2.34 -4.17 -3.89
N GLY A 296 1.46 -4.01 -4.87
CA GLY A 296 1.59 -2.94 -5.86
C GLY A 296 1.18 -1.58 -5.28
N THR A 297 1.92 -0.52 -5.59
CA THR A 297 1.48 0.86 -5.28
C THR A 297 2.02 1.84 -6.32
N GLY A 298 1.29 2.91 -6.54
CA GLY A 298 1.63 3.97 -7.51
C GLY A 298 0.63 4.04 -8.65
N ASN A 299 -0.12 5.14 -8.70
CA ASN A 299 -1.14 5.47 -9.69
C ASN A 299 -2.17 4.37 -9.95
N ILE A 300 -2.69 3.75 -8.91
CA ILE A 300 -3.77 2.77 -9.06
C ILE A 300 -5.10 3.52 -8.98
N CYS A 301 -5.77 3.66 -10.12
CA CYS A 301 -7.02 4.42 -10.27
C CYS A 301 -8.15 3.62 -10.94
N SER A 302 -7.93 2.33 -11.22
CA SER A 302 -8.92 1.44 -11.82
C SER A 302 -8.66 -0.01 -11.45
N GLY A 303 -9.67 -0.87 -11.60
CA GLY A 303 -9.54 -2.32 -11.45
C GLY A 303 -8.57 -2.92 -12.47
N ARG A 304 -8.53 -2.38 -13.68
CA ARG A 304 -7.55 -2.77 -14.70
C ARG A 304 -6.11 -2.57 -14.21
N MET A 305 -5.82 -1.43 -13.57
CA MET A 305 -4.49 -1.18 -13.02
C MET A 305 -4.15 -2.13 -11.86
N ILE A 306 -5.14 -2.51 -11.05
CA ILE A 306 -4.96 -3.55 -10.03
C ILE A 306 -4.49 -4.87 -10.67
N LEU A 307 -5.12 -5.27 -11.78
CA LEU A 307 -4.73 -6.48 -12.52
C LEU A 307 -3.36 -6.36 -13.18
N GLU A 308 -2.96 -5.17 -13.65
CA GLU A 308 -1.61 -4.96 -14.19
C GLU A 308 -0.52 -5.19 -13.12
N TYR A 309 -0.75 -4.76 -11.89
CA TYR A 309 0.13 -5.11 -10.78
C TYR A 309 0.05 -6.60 -10.42
N ALA A 310 -1.15 -7.19 -10.38
CA ALA A 310 -1.31 -8.62 -10.09
C ALA A 310 -0.59 -9.49 -11.11
N ARG A 311 -0.70 -9.20 -12.41
CA ARG A 311 0.04 -9.91 -13.48
C ARG A 311 1.55 -9.87 -13.32
N ARG A 312 2.08 -9.04 -12.43
CA ARG A 312 3.49 -8.92 -12.05
C ARG A 312 3.80 -9.50 -10.68
N GLY A 313 2.88 -10.33 -10.14
CA GLY A 313 3.06 -11.05 -8.88
C GLY A 313 2.63 -10.29 -7.63
N CYS A 314 1.90 -9.17 -7.77
CA CYS A 314 1.36 -8.47 -6.60
C CYS A 314 0.09 -9.16 -6.10
N GLU A 315 0.12 -9.65 -4.86
CA GLU A 315 -1.02 -10.32 -4.21
C GLU A 315 -2.08 -9.34 -3.69
N SER A 316 -1.75 -8.04 -3.61
CA SER A 316 -2.64 -6.93 -3.26
C SER A 316 -2.05 -5.61 -3.74
N VAL A 317 -2.80 -4.53 -3.56
CA VAL A 317 -2.37 -3.18 -3.96
C VAL A 317 -2.68 -2.15 -2.88
N GLN A 318 -1.75 -1.21 -2.68
CA GLN A 318 -1.91 -0.08 -1.78
C GLN A 318 -2.25 1.19 -2.54
N LEU A 319 -3.37 1.83 -2.21
CA LEU A 319 -3.83 3.08 -2.80
C LEU A 319 -3.93 4.18 -1.74
N HIS A 320 -3.62 5.39 -2.11
CA HIS A 320 -3.92 6.56 -1.29
C HIS A 320 -4.52 7.70 -2.13
N THR A 321 -3.91 8.05 -3.26
CA THR A 321 -4.36 9.16 -4.12
C THR A 321 -5.81 8.98 -4.55
N PHE A 322 -6.20 7.79 -4.98
CA PHE A 322 -7.56 7.51 -5.45
C PHE A 322 -8.61 7.73 -4.35
N PHE A 323 -8.30 7.41 -3.10
CA PHE A 323 -9.18 7.72 -1.96
C PHE A 323 -9.24 9.21 -1.59
N GLN A 324 -8.39 10.06 -2.16
CA GLN A 324 -8.32 11.50 -1.89
C GLN A 324 -9.07 12.36 -2.91
N LEU A 325 -9.56 11.76 -3.99
CA LEU A 325 -10.23 12.51 -5.05
C LEU A 325 -11.45 13.28 -4.52
N PRO A 326 -11.81 14.39 -5.14
CA PRO A 326 -13.09 15.04 -4.89
C PRO A 326 -14.25 14.06 -5.05
N LEU A 327 -15.31 14.17 -4.23
CA LEU A 327 -16.43 13.23 -4.28
C LEU A 327 -17.14 13.21 -5.63
N SER A 328 -17.10 14.31 -6.38
CA SER A 328 -17.64 14.44 -7.74
C SER A 328 -16.90 13.61 -8.80
N GLU A 329 -15.71 13.12 -8.48
CA GLU A 329 -14.91 12.30 -9.41
C GLU A 329 -15.28 10.82 -9.38
N TYR A 330 -16.05 10.40 -8.38
CA TYR A 330 -16.54 9.03 -8.32
C TYR A 330 -17.92 8.90 -8.96
N PRO A 331 -18.18 7.78 -9.66
CA PRO A 331 -19.51 7.50 -10.24
C PRO A 331 -20.60 7.38 -9.16
N ALA A 332 -20.25 6.86 -7.98
CA ALA A 332 -21.20 6.71 -6.87
C ALA A 332 -21.57 8.06 -6.26
N THR A 333 -22.86 8.28 -6.03
CA THR A 333 -23.41 9.54 -5.54
C THR A 333 -23.59 9.59 -4.02
N HIS A 334 -23.63 8.42 -3.37
CA HIS A 334 -23.83 8.25 -1.92
C HIS A 334 -22.71 7.40 -1.31
N GLY A 335 -22.69 7.33 0.00
CA GLY A 335 -21.68 6.60 0.76
C GLY A 335 -20.42 7.39 1.06
N SER A 336 -19.60 6.82 1.94
CA SER A 336 -18.30 7.37 2.31
C SER A 336 -17.36 7.43 1.08
N ARG A 337 -16.30 8.21 1.19
CA ARG A 337 -15.27 8.29 0.14
C ARG A 337 -14.69 6.91 -0.18
N THR A 338 -14.50 6.08 0.84
CA THR A 338 -14.01 4.70 0.68
C THR A 338 -14.99 3.84 -0.09
N ALA A 339 -16.28 3.87 0.26
CA ALA A 339 -17.31 3.12 -0.46
C ALA A 339 -17.40 3.53 -1.94
N ARG A 340 -17.32 4.85 -2.24
CA ARG A 340 -17.34 5.35 -3.63
C ARG A 340 -16.11 4.88 -4.43
N ALA A 341 -14.95 4.88 -3.80
CA ALA A 341 -13.71 4.41 -4.43
C ALA A 341 -13.77 2.90 -4.71
N LEU A 342 -14.23 2.09 -3.73
CA LEU A 342 -14.41 0.65 -3.90
C LEU A 342 -15.42 0.33 -5.01
N HIS A 343 -16.55 1.04 -5.05
CA HIS A 343 -17.54 0.91 -6.10
C HIS A 343 -16.91 1.10 -7.49
N ALA A 344 -16.15 2.19 -7.70
CA ALA A 344 -15.50 2.48 -8.98
C ALA A 344 -14.43 1.43 -9.33
N LEU A 345 -13.57 1.04 -8.38
CA LEU A 345 -12.49 0.10 -8.62
C LEU A 345 -12.97 -1.31 -8.92
N VAL A 346 -14.12 -1.71 -8.36
CA VAL A 346 -14.61 -3.09 -8.48
C VAL A 346 -15.66 -3.23 -9.57
N PHE A 347 -16.65 -2.34 -9.60
CA PHE A 347 -17.86 -2.52 -10.42
C PHE A 347 -17.89 -1.71 -11.71
N ASP A 348 -16.91 -0.83 -12.00
CA ASP A 348 -16.90 -0.11 -13.27
C ASP A 348 -16.93 -1.11 -14.45
N PRO A 349 -17.92 -1.03 -15.36
CA PRO A 349 -18.08 -2.02 -16.41
C PRO A 349 -17.01 -1.96 -17.51
N ARG A 350 -16.18 -0.91 -17.55
CA ARG A 350 -15.08 -0.74 -18.50
C ARG A 350 -13.72 -1.04 -17.89
N ASP A 351 -13.46 -0.48 -16.70
CA ASP A 351 -12.15 -0.47 -16.08
C ASP A 351 -12.13 -1.06 -14.66
N GLY A 352 -13.25 -1.62 -14.19
CA GLY A 352 -13.36 -2.27 -12.89
C GLY A 352 -12.70 -3.65 -12.83
N LEU A 353 -12.48 -4.11 -11.62
CA LEU A 353 -11.80 -5.39 -11.36
C LEU A 353 -12.60 -6.58 -11.91
N ILE A 354 -13.93 -6.58 -11.74
CA ILE A 354 -14.81 -7.63 -12.29
C ILE A 354 -14.69 -7.68 -13.81
N ALA A 355 -14.85 -6.53 -14.49
CA ALA A 355 -14.75 -6.46 -15.94
C ALA A 355 -13.39 -6.94 -16.44
N GLY A 356 -12.31 -6.55 -15.75
CA GLY A 356 -10.97 -6.97 -16.11
C GLY A 356 -10.74 -8.47 -15.94
N MET A 357 -11.20 -9.09 -14.85
CA MET A 357 -11.08 -10.55 -14.65
C MET A 357 -11.87 -11.35 -15.67
N LEU A 358 -13.11 -10.94 -15.99
CA LEU A 358 -13.91 -11.54 -17.08
C LEU A 358 -13.23 -11.36 -18.43
N GLY A 359 -12.56 -10.22 -18.65
CA GLY A 359 -11.76 -9.99 -19.85
C GLY A 359 -10.57 -10.93 -19.98
N LEU A 360 -9.86 -11.22 -18.90
CA LEU A 360 -8.76 -12.18 -18.84
C LEU A 360 -9.27 -13.62 -19.10
N GLU A 361 -10.43 -13.97 -18.59
CA GLU A 361 -11.09 -15.25 -18.87
C GLU A 361 -11.40 -15.38 -20.37
N ALA A 362 -12.05 -14.36 -20.95
CA ALA A 362 -12.41 -14.35 -22.37
C ALA A 362 -11.20 -14.44 -23.32
N GLN A 363 -10.05 -13.94 -22.88
CA GLN A 363 -8.77 -14.04 -23.59
C GLN A 363 -8.03 -15.37 -23.36
N GLY A 364 -8.57 -16.28 -22.55
CA GLY A 364 -7.91 -17.52 -22.17
C GLY A 364 -6.69 -17.36 -21.24
N VAL A 365 -6.47 -16.14 -20.72
CA VAL A 365 -5.37 -15.84 -19.79
C VAL A 365 -5.66 -16.31 -18.38
N LEU A 366 -6.93 -16.28 -17.93
CA LEU A 366 -7.38 -16.77 -16.64
C LEU A 366 -8.41 -17.89 -16.86
N ALA A 367 -8.32 -18.96 -16.09
CA ALA A 367 -9.26 -20.07 -16.16
C ALA A 367 -9.98 -20.25 -14.83
N ARG A 368 -11.22 -20.72 -14.86
CA ARG A 368 -11.96 -21.08 -13.64
C ARG A 368 -11.35 -22.33 -13.00
N ARG A 369 -11.24 -22.30 -11.70
CA ARG A 369 -10.93 -23.44 -10.85
C ARG A 369 -12.14 -23.65 -9.93
N ASP A 370 -12.67 -24.86 -9.88
CA ASP A 370 -13.90 -25.18 -9.12
C ASP A 370 -15.10 -24.25 -9.45
N GLY A 371 -15.18 -23.80 -10.70
CA GLY A 371 -16.24 -22.90 -11.16
C GLY A 371 -16.01 -21.41 -10.93
N GLU A 372 -14.93 -21.02 -10.24
CA GLU A 372 -14.61 -19.64 -9.88
C GLU A 372 -13.30 -19.13 -10.52
N LEU A 373 -13.26 -17.84 -10.82
CA LEU A 373 -12.02 -17.12 -11.12
C LEU A 373 -11.43 -16.61 -9.80
N HIS A 374 -10.15 -16.82 -9.57
CA HIS A 374 -9.49 -16.36 -8.35
C HIS A 374 -8.51 -15.21 -8.66
N PHE A 375 -8.59 -14.12 -7.90
CA PHE A 375 -7.67 -12.99 -8.05
C PHE A 375 -6.20 -13.43 -7.85
N LEU A 376 -5.93 -14.27 -6.87
CA LEU A 376 -4.57 -14.75 -6.59
C LEU A 376 -4.00 -15.62 -7.73
N ASP A 377 -4.83 -16.23 -8.57
CA ASP A 377 -4.34 -16.97 -9.74
C ASP A 377 -3.75 -16.03 -10.82
N VAL A 378 -4.17 -14.76 -10.84
CA VAL A 378 -3.54 -13.73 -11.70
C VAL A 378 -2.12 -13.45 -11.21
N ALA A 379 -1.93 -13.33 -9.89
CA ALA A 379 -0.61 -13.09 -9.29
C ALA A 379 0.31 -14.32 -9.41
N ALA A 380 -0.20 -15.53 -9.16
CA ALA A 380 0.57 -16.76 -9.22
C ALA A 380 1.12 -17.07 -10.62
N ARG A 381 0.36 -16.80 -11.69
CA ARG A 381 0.80 -17.00 -13.09
C ARG A 381 2.00 -16.13 -13.47
N ALA A 382 2.21 -15.04 -12.75
CA ALA A 382 3.39 -14.22 -12.91
C ALA A 382 4.70 -15.00 -12.74
N TYR A 383 4.71 -16.05 -11.89
CA TYR A 383 5.87 -16.87 -11.60
C TYR A 383 6.10 -18.02 -12.59
N HIS A 384 5.14 -18.34 -13.46
CA HIS A 384 5.18 -19.51 -14.35
C HIS A 384 5.25 -19.16 -15.85
N ALA A 385 5.26 -17.89 -16.21
CA ALA A 385 5.27 -17.43 -17.59
C ALA A 385 6.66 -17.03 -18.13
N GLY A 386 7.74 -17.56 -17.50
CA GLY A 386 9.13 -17.37 -17.89
C GLY A 386 9.68 -18.55 -18.66
#